data_a5ca48b0095c6ef0e9fa2059a964d717
#
_entry.id   a5ca48b0095c6ef0e9fa2059a964d717
#
_cell.length_a   1.000
_cell.length_b   1.000
_cell.length_c   1.000
_cell.angle_alpha   90.00
_cell.angle_beta   90.00
_cell.angle_gamma   90.00
#
_symmetry.space_group_name_H-M   'P 1'
#
loop_
_entity.id
_entity.type
_entity.pdbx_description
1 polymer ?
#
loop_
_entity_poly.entity_id
_entity_poly.type
_entity_poly.pdbx_seq_one_letter_code
_entity_poly.pdbx_strand_id
1 'polypeptide(L)' 'MRLGDLLIRQDVLTEEKLKKALELQKGTGKKIGEVLVENGFITEEMIARALQTQLGLKMIELTGV' A
#
# COMPACT_ATOMS: atom_id res chain seq x y z
N MET A 1 -9.11 4.01 4.90
CA MET A 1 -8.43 3.89 3.60
C MET A 1 -7.66 2.59 3.54
N ARG A 2 -7.78 1.87 2.46
CA ARG A 2 -7.03 0.62 2.30
C ARG A 2 -5.62 0.91 1.81
N LEU A 3 -4.71 0.00 2.11
CA LEU A 3 -3.32 0.16 1.66
C LEU A 3 -3.22 0.30 0.15
N GLY A 4 -4.00 -0.48 -0.61
CA GLY A 4 -4.00 -0.38 -2.06
C GLY A 4 -4.39 1.00 -2.55
N ASP A 5 -5.41 1.59 -1.94
CA ASP A 5 -5.85 2.94 -2.30
C ASP A 5 -4.76 3.96 -2.01
N LEU A 6 -4.08 3.82 -0.88
CA LEU A 6 -2.99 4.71 -0.51
C LEU A 6 -1.85 4.64 -1.54
N LEU A 7 -1.50 3.43 -1.96
CA LEU A 7 -0.44 3.23 -2.93
C LEU A 7 -0.80 3.83 -4.29
N ILE A 8 -2.06 3.73 -4.70
CA ILE A 8 -2.51 4.32 -5.95
C ILE A 8 -2.42 5.85 -5.87
N ARG A 9 -2.83 6.43 -4.76
CA ARG A 9 -2.77 7.88 -4.58
C ARG A 9 -1.36 8.41 -4.64
N GLN A 10 -0.39 7.61 -4.23
CA GLN A 10 1.01 8.01 -4.26
C GLN A 10 1.74 7.61 -5.53
N ASP A 11 0.98 7.15 -6.53
CA ASP A 11 1.51 6.71 -7.82
C ASP A 11 2.52 5.57 -7.71
N VAL A 12 2.44 4.81 -6.65
CA VAL A 12 3.29 3.64 -6.45
C VAL A 12 2.68 2.43 -7.14
N LEU A 13 1.37 2.39 -7.23
CA LEU A 13 0.62 1.26 -7.75
C LEU A 13 -0.46 1.75 -8.72
N THR A 14 -0.73 0.96 -9.76
CA THR A 14 -1.82 1.25 -10.69
C THR A 14 -3.04 0.41 -10.34
N GLU A 15 -4.21 0.86 -10.81
CA GLU A 15 -5.45 0.13 -10.56
C GLU A 15 -5.41 -1.26 -11.18
N GLU A 16 -4.80 -1.40 -12.35
CA GLU A 16 -4.68 -2.70 -13.02
C GLU A 16 -3.90 -3.69 -12.17
N LYS A 17 -2.77 -3.23 -11.63
CA LYS A 17 -1.94 -4.08 -10.77
C LYS A 17 -2.68 -4.44 -9.50
N LEU A 18 -3.41 -3.48 -8.94
CA LEU A 18 -4.19 -3.73 -7.75
C LEU A 18 -5.27 -4.78 -8.00
N LYS A 19 -5.95 -4.71 -9.12
CA LYS A 19 -6.97 -5.70 -9.47
C LYS A 19 -6.38 -7.09 -9.57
N LYS A 20 -5.23 -7.21 -10.23
CA LYS A 20 -4.55 -8.50 -10.34
C LYS A 20 -4.17 -9.04 -8.97
N ALA A 21 -3.65 -8.17 -8.12
CA ALA A 21 -3.27 -8.57 -6.78
C ALA A 21 -4.48 -9.01 -5.96
N LEU A 22 -5.60 -8.33 -6.10
CA LEU A 22 -6.83 -8.71 -5.40
C LEU A 22 -7.31 -10.09 -5.82
N GLU A 23 -7.21 -10.40 -7.11
CA GLU A 23 -7.58 -11.72 -7.59
C GLU A 23 -6.66 -12.80 -7.00
N LEU A 24 -5.37 -12.52 -6.98
CA LEU A 24 -4.40 -13.44 -6.39
C LEU A 24 -4.62 -13.59 -4.89
N GLN A 25 -4.98 -12.50 -4.23
CA GLN A 25 -5.28 -12.52 -2.81
C GLN A 25 -6.44 -13.46 -2.48
N LYS A 26 -7.46 -13.45 -3.29
CA LYS A 26 -8.63 -14.30 -3.09
C LYS A 26 -8.23 -15.77 -3.09
N GLY A 27 -7.26 -16.14 -3.91
CA GLY A 27 -6.80 -17.50 -3.98
C GLY A 27 -5.92 -17.94 -2.82
N THR A 28 -5.20 -17.00 -2.21
CA THR A 28 -4.21 -17.32 -1.19
C THR A 28 -4.61 -16.96 0.23
N GLY A 29 -5.54 -16.02 0.36
CA GLY A 29 -5.93 -15.54 1.69
C GLY A 29 -4.90 -14.66 2.37
N LYS A 30 -3.85 -14.25 1.66
CA LYS A 30 -2.82 -13.37 2.19
C LYS A 30 -3.29 -11.93 2.17
N LYS A 31 -2.57 -11.07 2.91
CA LYS A 31 -2.86 -9.65 2.90
C LYS A 31 -2.45 -9.07 1.55
N ILE A 32 -3.14 -8.00 1.13
CA ILE A 32 -2.87 -7.40 -0.16
C ILE A 32 -1.42 -6.91 -0.29
N GLY A 33 -0.86 -6.36 0.77
CA GLY A 33 0.53 -5.91 0.76
C GLY A 33 1.50 -7.05 0.48
N GLU A 34 1.26 -8.20 1.09
CA GLU A 34 2.10 -9.38 0.88
C GLU A 34 2.00 -9.88 -0.57
N VAL A 35 0.77 -9.91 -1.11
CA VAL A 35 0.55 -10.34 -2.48
C VAL A 35 1.28 -9.43 -3.45
N LEU A 36 1.19 -8.13 -3.25
CA LEU A 36 1.85 -7.15 -4.10
C LEU A 36 3.37 -7.33 -4.11
N VAL A 37 3.96 -7.54 -2.94
CA VAL A 37 5.40 -7.72 -2.82
C VAL A 37 5.85 -9.05 -3.44
N GLU A 38 5.14 -10.13 -3.14
CA GLU A 38 5.48 -11.46 -3.65
C GLU A 38 5.46 -11.52 -5.18
N ASN A 39 4.53 -10.82 -5.79
CA ASN A 39 4.39 -10.83 -7.25
C ASN A 39 5.22 -9.74 -7.94
N GLY A 40 5.99 -9.00 -7.17
CA GLY A 40 6.88 -8.00 -7.73
C GLY A 40 6.19 -6.74 -8.22
N PHE A 41 4.95 -6.51 -7.83
CA PHE A 41 4.25 -5.29 -8.18
C PHE A 41 4.81 -4.08 -7.45
N ILE A 42 5.20 -4.27 -6.19
CA ILE A 42 5.82 -3.23 -5.36
C ILE A 42 6.86 -3.88 -4.46
N THR A 43 7.61 -3.06 -3.74
CA THR A 43 8.59 -3.54 -2.77
C THR A 43 8.14 -3.18 -1.37
N GLU A 44 8.73 -3.85 -0.38
CA GLU A 44 8.44 -3.54 1.01
C GLU A 44 8.83 -2.11 1.35
N GLU A 45 9.90 -1.62 0.74
CA GLU A 45 10.34 -0.25 0.92
C GLU A 45 9.28 0.74 0.47
N MET A 46 8.62 0.46 -0.65
CA MET A 46 7.55 1.30 -1.16
C MET A 46 6.37 1.36 -0.20
N ILE A 47 6.02 0.22 0.38
CA ILE A 47 4.96 0.16 1.39
C ILE A 47 5.35 0.98 2.61
N ALA A 48 6.58 0.81 3.08
CA ALA A 48 7.06 1.52 4.26
C ALA A 48 7.02 3.02 4.04
N ARG A 49 7.43 3.48 2.86
CA ARG A 49 7.39 4.90 2.54
C ARG A 49 5.98 5.45 2.53
N ALA A 50 5.04 4.70 1.97
CA ALA A 50 3.65 5.12 1.92
C ALA A 50 3.07 5.27 3.32
N LEU A 51 3.31 4.28 4.16
CA LEU A 51 2.84 4.31 5.54
C LEU A 51 3.53 5.40 6.34
N GLN A 52 4.82 5.60 6.10
CA GLN A 52 5.58 6.62 6.80
C GLN A 52 5.07 8.01 6.48
N THR A 53 4.72 8.26 5.23
CA THR A 53 4.15 9.55 4.82
C THR A 53 2.86 9.83 5.59
N GLN A 54 2.01 8.83 5.71
CA GLN A 54 0.75 8.99 6.43
C GLN A 54 0.98 9.20 7.93
N LEU A 55 1.91 8.45 8.50
CA LEU A 55 2.26 8.62 9.90
C LEU A 55 2.88 9.98 10.15
N GLY A 56 3.69 10.45 9.21
CA GLY A 56 4.30 11.77 9.30
C GLY A 56 3.26 12.87 9.37
N LEU A 57 2.21 12.75 8.59
CA LEU A 57 1.12 13.72 8.61
C LEU A 57 0.44 13.74 9.97
N LYS A 58 0.20 12.57 10.54
CA LYS A 58 -0.41 12.48 11.86
C LYS A 58 0.48 13.08 12.92
N MET A 59 1.77 12.82 12.84
CA MET A 59 2.71 13.37 13.80
C MET A 59 2.75 14.87 13.74
N ILE A 60 2.65 15.43 12.55
CA ILE A 60 2.62 16.88 12.37
C ILE A 60 1.38 17.46 13.03
N GLU A 61 0.24 16.82 12.87
CA GLU A 61 -0.99 17.27 13.51
C GLU A 61 -0.88 17.26 15.02
N LEU A 62 -0.35 16.18 15.56
CA LEU A 62 -0.17 16.05 16.99
C LEU A 62 0.80 17.10 17.52
N THR A 63 1.84 17.36 16.77
CA THR A 63 2.84 18.35 17.16
C THR A 63 2.26 19.76 17.10
N GLY A 64 1.38 19.99 16.17
CA GLY A 64 0.72 21.27 16.01
C GLY A 64 -0.26 21.61 17.13
N VAL A 65 -0.66 20.60 17.86
CA VAL A 65 -1.56 20.79 18.99
C VAL A 65 -0.75 21.14 20.22
#